data_1d1a6180e5163393e66c872f9bc2df5b
#
_entry.id   1d1a6180e5163393e66c872f9bc2df5b
#
_cell.length_a   1.000
_cell.length_b   1.000
_cell.length_c   1.000
_cell.angle_alpha   90.00
_cell.angle_beta   90.00
_cell.angle_gamma   90.00
#
_symmetry.space_group_name_H-M   'P 1'
#
loop_
_entity.id
_entity.type
_entity.pdbx_description
1 polymer ?
#
loop_
_entity_poly.entity_id
_entity_poly.type
_entity_poly.pdbx_seq_one_letter_code
_entity_poly.pdbx_strand_id
1 'polypeptide(L)'
;MIKTCSDERMTYMKKLVMLVTVVLTVAMAAVCFAAGDGNDLNKQKKIVDKFVAALTVADDSGYAGAAAGFSPELKQKMDVKAFAALQKQVKDTLGTMKEMKFVAYERFDQGDRLTYLGSYSKQQLVRVIYGFNKEGK
;
A
#
# COMPACT_ATOMS: atom_id res chain seq x y z
N MET A 1 34.97 -20.74 -12.06
CA MET A 1 33.53 -20.73 -11.91
C MET A 1 33.09 -19.36 -11.38
N ILE A 2 32.82 -18.43 -12.27
CA ILE A 2 32.45 -17.05 -11.90
C ILE A 2 30.92 -17.01 -11.79
N LYS A 3 30.39 -17.12 -10.58
CA LYS A 3 28.99 -16.77 -10.32
C LYS A 3 28.87 -15.27 -10.44
N THR A 4 28.29 -14.84 -11.54
CA THR A 4 28.08 -13.44 -11.82
C THR A 4 27.11 -12.82 -10.81
N CYS A 5 27.52 -11.72 -10.22
CA CYS A 5 26.78 -10.87 -9.27
C CYS A 5 25.40 -10.40 -9.82
N SER A 6 25.12 -10.69 -11.08
CA SER A 6 23.87 -10.42 -11.79
C SER A 6 22.73 -11.37 -11.38
N ASP A 7 23.06 -12.62 -11.05
CA ASP A 7 22.05 -13.66 -10.77
C ASP A 7 21.44 -13.52 -9.37
N GLU A 8 22.24 -13.08 -8.41
CA GLU A 8 21.75 -12.83 -7.05
C GLU A 8 20.80 -11.62 -6.99
N ARG A 9 21.09 -10.56 -7.75
CA ARG A 9 20.21 -9.37 -7.82
C ARG A 9 18.86 -9.70 -8.47
N MET A 10 18.86 -10.55 -9.47
CA MET A 10 17.61 -10.94 -10.16
C MET A 10 16.75 -11.85 -9.28
N THR A 11 17.36 -12.71 -8.48
CA THR A 11 16.65 -13.58 -7.52
C THR A 11 16.09 -12.77 -6.36
N TYR A 12 16.82 -11.74 -5.89
CA TYR A 12 16.35 -10.82 -4.84
C TYR A 12 15.17 -9.97 -5.32
N MET A 13 15.23 -9.44 -6.54
CA MET A 13 14.13 -8.67 -7.13
C MET A 13 12.86 -9.51 -7.34
N LYS A 14 12.99 -10.76 -7.77
CA LYS A 14 11.85 -11.68 -7.92
C LYS A 14 11.20 -11.99 -6.56
N LYS A 15 11.99 -12.20 -5.51
CA LYS A 15 11.49 -12.41 -4.14
C LYS A 15 10.85 -11.14 -3.57
N LEU A 16 11.41 -9.97 -3.86
CA LEU A 16 10.91 -8.68 -3.40
C LEU A 16 9.57 -8.31 -4.07
N VAL A 17 9.48 -8.52 -5.38
CA VAL A 17 8.22 -8.32 -6.14
C VAL A 17 7.15 -9.28 -5.65
N MET A 18 7.50 -10.52 -5.33
CA MET A 18 6.57 -11.51 -4.79
C MET A 18 6.09 -11.15 -3.38
N LEU A 19 6.95 -10.57 -2.54
CA LEU A 19 6.60 -10.16 -1.18
C LEU A 19 5.67 -8.93 -1.18
N VAL A 20 5.91 -7.96 -2.06
CA VAL A 20 5.05 -6.76 -2.22
C VAL A 20 3.69 -7.16 -2.80
N THR A 21 3.65 -8.11 -3.71
CA THR A 21 2.40 -8.62 -4.30
C THR A 21 1.58 -9.41 -3.26
N VAL A 22 2.22 -10.18 -2.39
CA VAL A 22 1.55 -10.97 -1.34
C VAL A 22 0.95 -10.08 -0.25
N VAL A 23 1.61 -8.98 0.13
CA VAL A 23 1.06 -8.04 1.12
C VAL A 23 -0.17 -7.29 0.58
N LEU A 24 -0.23 -7.04 -0.75
CA LEU A 24 -1.40 -6.40 -1.37
C LEU A 24 -2.57 -7.37 -1.64
N THR A 25 -2.32 -8.66 -1.81
CA THR A 25 -3.35 -9.65 -2.18
C THR A 25 -4.08 -10.27 -1.00
N VAL A 26 -3.59 -10.19 0.22
CA VAL A 26 -4.24 -10.77 1.40
C VAL A 26 -5.42 -9.93 1.93
N ALA A 27 -5.63 -8.71 1.41
CA ALA A 27 -6.80 -7.89 1.75
C ALA A 27 -8.11 -8.32 1.05
N MET A 28 -8.13 -9.39 0.27
CA MET A 28 -9.27 -9.78 -0.58
C MET A 28 -10.15 -10.92 -0.05
N ALA A 29 -10.21 -11.19 1.21
CA ALA A 29 -11.09 -12.23 1.71
C ALA A 29 -12.00 -11.76 2.84
N ALA A 30 -13.18 -11.26 2.52
CA ALA A 30 -14.45 -11.49 3.21
C ALA A 30 -15.57 -10.61 2.64
N VAL A 31 -16.66 -11.27 2.34
CA VAL A 31 -17.86 -10.80 1.61
C VAL A 31 -18.89 -10.14 2.54
N CYS A 32 -19.59 -9.10 2.12
CA CYS A 32 -21.02 -8.85 2.09
C CYS A 32 -21.44 -7.37 1.98
N PHE A 33 -22.47 -7.13 1.19
CA PHE A 33 -22.97 -5.91 0.53
C PHE A 33 -23.37 -4.71 1.42
N ALA A 34 -23.03 -3.50 0.98
CA ALA A 34 -23.88 -2.30 1.03
C ALA A 34 -23.42 -1.30 -0.03
N ALA A 35 -24.35 -0.77 -0.81
CA ALA A 35 -24.07 0.29 -1.77
C ALA A 35 -23.75 1.59 -1.03
N GLY A 36 -22.54 2.13 -1.21
CA GLY A 36 -22.12 3.42 -0.69
C GLY A 36 -22.41 4.54 -1.68
N ASP A 37 -22.59 5.74 -1.19
CA ASP A 37 -22.70 6.96 -1.98
C ASP A 37 -21.31 7.56 -2.28
N GLY A 38 -21.25 8.68 -3.02
CA GLY A 38 -19.99 9.34 -3.37
C GLY A 38 -19.15 9.84 -2.17
N ASN A 39 -19.68 9.81 -0.95
CA ASN A 39 -18.95 10.16 0.25
C ASN A 39 -17.88 9.12 0.60
N ASP A 40 -18.06 7.87 0.18
CA ASP A 40 -17.12 6.79 0.46
C ASP A 40 -15.76 7.05 -0.19
N LEU A 41 -15.74 7.52 -1.44
CA LEU A 41 -14.51 7.89 -2.13
C LEU A 41 -13.72 8.95 -1.35
N ASN A 42 -14.38 9.99 -0.86
CA ASN A 42 -13.72 11.05 -0.11
C ASN A 42 -13.16 10.56 1.23
N LYS A 43 -13.87 9.68 1.92
CA LYS A 43 -13.40 9.05 3.15
C LYS A 43 -12.18 8.17 2.89
N GLN A 44 -12.24 7.35 1.86
CA GLN A 44 -11.17 6.44 1.48
C GLN A 44 -9.92 7.20 1.02
N LYS A 45 -10.08 8.29 0.26
CA LYS A 45 -8.96 9.17 -0.11
C LYS A 45 -8.26 9.74 1.13
N LYS A 46 -9.01 10.19 2.13
CA LYS A 46 -8.43 10.68 3.39
C LYS A 46 -7.65 9.59 4.14
N ILE A 47 -8.10 8.33 4.08
CA ILE A 47 -7.38 7.19 4.67
C ILE A 47 -6.06 6.97 3.92
N VAL A 48 -6.10 6.99 2.58
CA VAL A 48 -4.89 6.90 1.76
C VAL A 48 -3.92 8.04 2.06
N ASP A 49 -4.41 9.27 2.14
CA ASP A 49 -3.56 10.44 2.42
C ASP A 49 -2.83 10.30 3.77
N LYS A 50 -3.53 9.84 4.81
CA LYS A 50 -2.93 9.56 6.12
C LYS A 50 -1.91 8.43 6.07
N PHE A 51 -2.20 7.37 5.34
CA PHE A 51 -1.29 6.24 5.16
C PHE A 51 -0.01 6.67 4.43
N VAL A 52 -0.16 7.42 3.34
CA VAL A 52 0.95 7.94 2.55
C VAL A 52 1.80 8.91 3.38
N ALA A 53 1.16 9.83 4.11
CA ALA A 53 1.86 10.73 5.01
C ALA A 53 2.67 9.93 6.05
N ALA A 54 2.09 8.91 6.66
CA ALA A 54 2.77 8.05 7.61
C ALA A 54 3.96 7.28 7.00
N LEU A 55 3.86 6.84 5.74
CA LEU A 55 4.97 6.19 5.04
C LEU A 55 6.15 7.12 4.77
N THR A 56 5.93 8.42 4.68
CA THR A 56 6.98 9.41 4.41
C THR A 56 7.69 9.91 5.67
N VAL A 57 7.12 9.69 6.83
CA VAL A 57 7.75 10.02 8.13
C VAL A 57 8.77 8.96 8.50
N ALA A 58 9.90 9.37 9.07
CA ALA A 58 11.00 8.45 9.38
C ALA A 58 10.84 7.71 10.71
N ASP A 59 9.74 7.93 11.42
CA ASP A 59 9.47 7.38 12.75
C ASP A 59 8.07 6.75 12.85
N ASP A 60 7.76 6.20 14.02
CA ASP A 60 6.49 5.51 14.30
C ASP A 60 5.31 6.46 14.55
N SER A 61 5.53 7.78 14.55
CA SER A 61 4.50 8.75 14.94
C SER A 61 3.27 8.75 14.02
N GLY A 62 3.46 8.37 12.73
CA GLY A 62 2.39 8.29 11.75
C GLY A 62 1.56 7.01 11.83
N TYR A 63 2.05 5.96 12.49
CA TYR A 63 1.40 4.65 12.49
C TYR A 63 -0.03 4.68 13.03
N ALA A 64 -0.25 5.33 14.16
CA ALA A 64 -1.58 5.41 14.77
C ALA A 64 -2.62 6.04 13.83
N GLY A 65 -2.25 7.09 13.11
CA GLY A 65 -3.09 7.76 12.12
C GLY A 65 -3.40 6.88 10.90
N ALA A 66 -2.41 6.15 10.42
CA ALA A 66 -2.57 5.20 9.32
C ALA A 66 -3.43 3.99 9.75
N ALA A 67 -3.14 3.42 10.93
CA ALA A 67 -3.83 2.25 11.45
C ALA A 67 -5.31 2.50 11.78
N ALA A 68 -5.72 3.73 12.01
CA ALA A 68 -7.13 4.08 12.19
C ALA A 68 -7.99 3.70 10.98
N GLY A 69 -7.40 3.70 9.78
CA GLY A 69 -8.07 3.29 8.55
C GLY A 69 -7.96 1.81 8.21
N PHE A 70 -7.22 1.02 8.98
CA PHE A 70 -7.00 -0.40 8.68
C PHE A 70 -8.20 -1.25 9.06
N SER A 71 -8.46 -2.29 8.26
CA SER A 71 -9.39 -3.36 8.66
C SER A 71 -8.83 -4.12 9.87
N PRO A 72 -9.69 -4.84 10.63
CA PRO A 72 -9.24 -5.65 11.75
C PRO A 72 -8.16 -6.68 11.35
N GLU A 73 -8.31 -7.29 10.17
CA GLU A 73 -7.36 -8.27 9.63
C GLU A 73 -6.01 -7.62 9.29
N LEU A 74 -6.05 -6.41 8.71
CA LEU A 74 -4.84 -5.68 8.39
C LEU A 74 -4.11 -5.21 9.65
N LYS A 75 -4.84 -4.79 10.69
CA LYS A 75 -4.24 -4.42 12.00
C LYS A 75 -3.48 -5.57 12.64
N GLN A 76 -3.97 -6.79 12.50
CA GLN A 76 -3.28 -7.98 13.03
C GLN A 76 -1.97 -8.29 12.28
N LYS A 77 -1.92 -7.98 10.99
CA LYS A 77 -0.76 -8.27 10.12
C LYS A 77 0.22 -7.11 9.99
N MET A 78 -0.26 -5.89 10.15
CA MET A 78 0.49 -4.65 10.01
C MET A 78 0.57 -3.95 11.37
N ASP A 79 1.36 -4.51 12.28
CA ASP A 79 1.72 -3.86 13.53
C ASP A 79 2.76 -2.74 13.29
N VAL A 80 3.14 -2.02 14.34
CA VAL A 80 4.13 -0.93 14.27
C VAL A 80 5.44 -1.42 13.65
N LYS A 81 5.88 -2.63 13.98
CA LYS A 81 7.14 -3.20 13.51
C LYS A 81 7.08 -3.56 12.02
N ALA A 82 5.98 -4.17 11.59
CA ALA A 82 5.74 -4.49 10.18
C ALA A 82 5.60 -3.21 9.34
N PHE A 83 4.96 -2.18 9.90
CA PHE A 83 4.83 -0.88 9.24
C PHE A 83 6.19 -0.18 9.09
N ALA A 84 7.04 -0.18 10.11
CA ALA A 84 8.40 0.35 10.04
C ALA A 84 9.25 -0.37 8.98
N ALA A 85 9.10 -1.69 8.87
CA ALA A 85 9.75 -2.47 7.82
C ALA A 85 9.26 -2.07 6.43
N LEU A 86 7.96 -1.81 6.27
CA LEU A 86 7.38 -1.31 5.01
C LEU A 86 7.92 0.08 4.65
N GLN A 87 7.98 1.01 5.62
CA GLN A 87 8.56 2.35 5.40
C GLN A 87 9.99 2.25 4.89
N LYS A 88 10.81 1.42 5.55
CA LYS A 88 12.20 1.19 5.12
C LYS A 88 12.26 0.59 3.71
N GLN A 89 11.47 -0.40 3.42
CA GLN A 89 11.43 -1.06 2.11
C GLN A 89 11.03 -0.10 1.00
N VAL A 90 10.00 0.70 1.22
CA VAL A 90 9.55 1.73 0.25
C VAL A 90 10.67 2.73 -0.01
N LYS A 91 11.31 3.23 1.03
CA LYS A 91 12.43 4.18 0.94
C LYS A 91 13.63 3.58 0.20
N ASP A 92 14.00 2.35 0.52
CA ASP A 92 15.16 1.68 -0.08
C ASP A 92 14.91 1.34 -1.57
N THR A 93 13.70 0.94 -1.92
CA THR A 93 13.34 0.50 -3.27
C THR A 93 12.91 1.63 -4.19
N LEU A 94 12.04 2.52 -3.71
CA LEU A 94 11.44 3.58 -4.51
C LEU A 94 12.11 4.95 -4.27
N GLY A 95 12.71 5.12 -3.11
CA GLY A 95 13.28 6.39 -2.69
C GLY A 95 12.23 7.34 -2.11
N THR A 96 12.48 8.63 -2.24
CA THR A 96 11.57 9.68 -1.75
C THR A 96 10.42 9.89 -2.73
N MET A 97 9.20 9.93 -2.22
CA MET A 97 8.01 10.25 -2.99
C MET A 97 8.05 11.72 -3.42
N LYS A 98 7.84 11.97 -4.71
CA LYS A 98 7.76 13.32 -5.29
C LYS A 98 6.33 13.74 -5.54
N GLU A 99 5.53 12.85 -6.08
CA GLU A 99 4.14 13.12 -6.43
C GLU A 99 3.32 11.85 -6.37
N MET A 100 2.04 11.98 -6.04
CA MET A 100 1.06 10.91 -6.14
C MET A 100 -0.24 11.47 -6.73
N LYS A 101 -0.69 10.88 -7.83
CA LYS A 101 -1.91 11.28 -8.54
C LYS A 101 -2.97 10.20 -8.45
N PHE A 102 -4.17 10.57 -8.06
CA PHE A 102 -5.35 9.71 -8.15
C PHE A 102 -5.70 9.45 -9.62
N VAL A 103 -5.96 8.20 -9.96
CA VAL A 103 -6.26 7.77 -11.33
C VAL A 103 -7.64 7.19 -11.48
N ALA A 104 -8.01 6.25 -10.60
CA ALA A 104 -9.26 5.53 -10.72
C ALA A 104 -9.84 5.10 -9.38
N TYR A 105 -11.15 5.06 -9.34
CA TYR A 105 -11.95 4.45 -8.29
C TYR A 105 -12.81 3.37 -8.93
N GLU A 106 -12.73 2.18 -8.37
CA GLU A 106 -13.50 1.04 -8.84
C GLU A 106 -14.26 0.43 -7.68
N ARG A 107 -15.53 0.19 -7.88
CA ARG A 107 -16.40 -0.45 -6.91
C ARG A 107 -16.72 -1.88 -7.35
N PHE A 108 -16.54 -2.80 -6.43
CA PHE A 108 -16.83 -4.21 -6.60
C PHE A 108 -17.82 -4.69 -5.54
N ASP A 109 -18.42 -5.83 -5.77
CA ASP A 109 -19.29 -6.44 -4.77
C ASP A 109 -18.59 -6.74 -3.42
N GLN A 110 -17.28 -6.82 -3.42
CA GLN A 110 -16.47 -7.17 -2.26
C GLN A 110 -15.80 -5.98 -1.56
N GLY A 111 -15.88 -4.81 -2.14
CA GLY A 111 -15.25 -3.59 -1.65
C GLY A 111 -14.81 -2.67 -2.77
N ASP A 112 -14.02 -1.67 -2.43
CA ASP A 112 -13.59 -0.64 -3.35
C ASP A 112 -12.08 -0.71 -3.61
N ARG A 113 -11.66 -0.20 -4.75
CA ARG A 113 -10.25 -0.08 -5.13
C ARG A 113 -9.94 1.33 -5.61
N LEU A 114 -8.93 1.94 -5.01
CA LEU A 114 -8.38 3.21 -5.43
C LEU A 114 -7.03 2.98 -6.09
N THR A 115 -6.85 3.51 -7.29
CA THR A 115 -5.59 3.44 -8.02
C THR A 115 -4.94 4.81 -8.08
N TYR A 116 -3.67 4.86 -7.77
CA TYR A 116 -2.82 6.04 -7.87
C TYR A 116 -1.59 5.77 -8.75
N LEU A 117 -1.06 6.83 -9.33
CA LEU A 117 0.26 6.82 -9.94
C LEU A 117 1.19 7.67 -9.09
N GLY A 118 2.27 7.07 -8.62
CA GLY A 118 3.31 7.71 -7.84
C GLY A 118 4.59 7.93 -8.64
N SER A 119 5.25 9.06 -8.39
CA SER A 119 6.59 9.36 -8.85
C SER A 119 7.52 9.42 -7.65
N TYR A 120 8.64 8.72 -7.72
CA TYR A 120 9.63 8.60 -6.66
C TYR A 120 11.02 8.93 -7.20
N SER A 121 11.97 9.17 -6.30
CA SER A 121 13.34 9.55 -6.70
C SER A 121 14.08 8.45 -7.46
N LYS A 122 13.76 7.19 -7.20
CA LYS A 122 14.40 6.02 -7.85
C LYS A 122 13.51 5.39 -8.93
N GLN A 123 12.20 5.68 -8.93
CA GLN A 123 11.22 5.14 -9.86
C GLN A 123 10.26 6.24 -10.31
N GLN A 124 10.21 6.52 -11.62
CA GLN A 124 9.43 7.64 -12.14
C GLN A 124 7.94 7.35 -12.23
N LEU A 125 7.55 6.08 -12.35
CA LEU A 125 6.15 5.71 -12.51
C LEU A 125 5.87 4.41 -11.76
N VAL A 126 5.15 4.53 -10.65
CA VAL A 126 4.72 3.41 -9.82
C VAL A 126 3.21 3.44 -9.71
N ARG A 127 2.57 2.34 -10.09
CA ARG A 127 1.14 2.16 -9.83
C ARG A 127 0.96 1.65 -8.41
N VAL A 128 0.20 2.38 -7.62
CA VAL A 128 -0.15 2.01 -6.24
C VAL A 128 -1.65 1.76 -6.16
N ILE A 129 -2.04 0.63 -5.61
CA ILE A 129 -3.43 0.22 -5.49
C ILE A 129 -3.75 0.03 -4.02
N TYR A 130 -4.82 0.69 -3.57
CA TYR A 130 -5.39 0.55 -2.23
C TYR A 130 -6.73 -0.16 -2.33
N GLY A 131 -6.85 -1.29 -1.65
CA GLY A 131 -8.10 -2.03 -1.51
C GLY A 131 -8.81 -1.68 -0.21
N PHE A 132 -10.11 -1.50 -0.28
CA PHE A 132 -10.99 -1.26 0.87
C PHE A 132 -12.04 -2.35 0.91
N ASN A 133 -12.33 -2.85 2.12
CA ASN A 133 -13.48 -3.71 2.31
C ASN A 133 -14.78 -2.90 2.24
N LYS A 134 -15.92 -3.55 2.39
CA LYS A 134 -17.24 -2.90 2.32
C LYS A 134 -17.51 -1.88 3.41
N GLU A 135 -16.80 -1.99 4.51
CA GLU A 135 -16.86 -1.03 5.61
C GLU A 135 -15.99 0.21 5.35
N GLY A 136 -15.28 0.23 4.20
CA GLY A 136 -14.39 1.32 3.82
C GLY A 136 -13.08 1.34 4.62
N LYS A 137 -12.61 0.18 5.04
CA LYS A 137 -11.37 -0.04 5.80
C LYS A 137 -10.33 -0.78 4.98
#